data_95c9ba569e25ccb8e916b003ada60d58
#
_entry.id   95c9ba569e25ccb8e916b003ada60d58
#
_cell.length_a   1.000
_cell.length_b   1.000
_cell.length_c   1.000
_cell.angle_alpha   90.00
_cell.angle_beta   90.00
_cell.angle_gamma   90.00
#
_symmetry.space_group_name_H-M   'P 1'
#
loop_
_entity.id
_entity.type
_entity.pdbx_description
1 polymer ?
#
loop_
_entity_poly.entity_id
_entity_poly.type
_entity_poly.pdbx_seq_one_letter_code
_entity_poly.pdbx_strand_id
1 'polypeptide(L)'
;MDMYQKREMRKNKKMEENTKSLPSASINWYPGHMARTLREIKHDLKLIDIVLIVLDARIPHSSLNKEVYELVKSKTVIMVFNKSDLAAIPSITEAQNKYKKDGCYTICTNSVTGEGIDKLKELIRTLGEKIKYGNKTSESFKKIKKVYRALVVGIPNVGKSSLINKLSGRNSAEVGNKPGITKRRQWIKVGQDIEIMDTPGLLSKNLNEDNRGERLAIVGTIKPEVIDEELIAHTLISILMSNDWYMSMFKARYDLDPDIDSLTEPKILEQVGRKRGALLKGDRVDTLKAARILLEDYRTGKIGKVNLE
;
A
#
# COMPACT_ATOMS: atom_id res chain seq x y z
N MET A 1 6.08 -34.14 39.67
CA MET A 1 6.16 -33.27 38.51
C MET A 1 7.28 -32.27 38.76
N ASP A 2 8.40 -32.46 38.05
CA ASP A 2 9.65 -31.76 38.27
C ASP A 2 9.53 -30.27 37.86
N MET A 3 10.31 -29.39 38.53
CA MET A 3 10.34 -27.93 38.24
C MET A 3 10.65 -27.62 36.76
N TYR A 4 11.37 -28.50 36.10
CA TYR A 4 11.68 -28.40 34.66
C TYR A 4 10.43 -28.58 33.79
N GLN A 5 9.60 -29.59 34.09
CA GLN A 5 8.33 -29.85 33.39
C GLN A 5 7.31 -28.73 33.61
N LYS A 6 7.27 -28.12 34.81
CA LYS A 6 6.44 -26.94 35.06
C LYS A 6 6.88 -25.71 34.28
N ARG A 7 8.20 -25.57 34.03
CA ARG A 7 8.75 -24.45 33.22
C ARG A 7 8.48 -24.61 31.73
N GLU A 8 8.56 -25.87 31.22
CA GLU A 8 8.20 -26.16 29.82
C GLU A 8 6.71 -26.04 29.57
N MET A 9 5.84 -26.51 30.47
CA MET A 9 4.40 -26.28 30.35
C MET A 9 4.02 -24.82 30.39
N ARG A 10 4.70 -23.99 31.20
CA ARG A 10 4.50 -22.54 31.20
C ARG A 10 5.01 -21.85 29.92
N LYS A 11 6.11 -22.37 29.33
CA LYS A 11 6.62 -21.92 28.03
C LYS A 11 5.66 -22.30 26.89
N ASN A 12 5.17 -23.53 26.87
CA ASN A 12 4.26 -24.01 25.86
C ASN A 12 2.89 -23.33 25.96
N LYS A 13 2.38 -23.10 27.18
CA LYS A 13 1.16 -22.32 27.39
C LYS A 13 1.29 -20.85 26.97
N LYS A 14 2.48 -20.25 27.16
CA LYS A 14 2.79 -18.92 26.64
C LYS A 14 2.96 -18.89 25.11
N MET A 15 3.43 -20.00 24.50
CA MET A 15 3.49 -20.13 23.04
C MET A 15 2.09 -20.34 22.44
N GLU A 16 1.23 -21.15 23.07
CA GLU A 16 -0.17 -21.33 22.63
C GLU A 16 -1.04 -20.07 22.83
N GLU A 17 -0.73 -19.27 23.85
CA GLU A 17 -1.37 -17.95 24.03
C GLU A 17 -0.86 -16.88 23.04
N ASN A 18 0.34 -17.03 22.49
CA ASN A 18 0.90 -16.14 21.46
C ASN A 18 0.51 -16.51 20.00
N THR A 19 -0.18 -17.63 19.77
CA THR A 19 -0.83 -17.95 18.49
C THR A 19 -2.20 -17.26 18.31
N LYS A 20 -2.58 -16.40 19.24
CA LYS A 20 -3.72 -15.52 19.06
C LYS A 20 -3.28 -14.35 18.18
N SER A 21 -3.96 -14.21 17.00
CA SER A 21 -4.11 -12.98 16.19
C SER A 21 -3.50 -11.74 16.83
N LEU A 22 -2.86 -10.88 16.02
CA LEU A 22 -2.44 -9.51 16.42
C LEU A 22 -3.30 -9.06 17.60
N PRO A 23 -2.72 -8.64 18.75
CA PRO A 23 -3.53 -8.27 19.90
C PRO A 23 -4.64 -7.34 19.42
N SER A 24 -5.88 -7.80 19.53
CA SER A 24 -7.08 -7.01 19.22
C SER A 24 -7.21 -5.79 20.15
N ALA A 25 -6.29 -5.66 21.10
CA ALA A 25 -6.07 -4.52 21.92
C ALA A 25 -5.47 -3.38 21.08
N SER A 26 -6.38 -2.62 20.48
CA SER A 26 -6.18 -1.20 20.21
C SER A 26 -5.11 -0.80 19.18
N ILE A 27 -5.16 -1.33 17.94
CA ILE A 27 -4.85 -0.41 16.84
C ILE A 27 -6.08 0.50 16.69
N ASN A 28 -6.41 1.24 17.71
CA ASN A 28 -7.35 2.36 17.66
C ASN A 28 -6.68 3.54 16.94
N TRP A 29 -6.26 3.26 15.70
CA TRP A 29 -5.61 4.20 14.80
C TRP A 29 -6.64 4.99 13.99
N TYR A 30 -7.70 5.44 14.65
CA TYR A 30 -8.63 6.39 14.09
C TYR A 30 -8.55 7.71 14.86
N PRO A 31 -7.49 8.49 14.65
CA PRO A 31 -7.37 9.80 15.27
C PRO A 31 -8.52 10.70 14.81
N GLY A 32 -8.99 11.59 15.68
CA GLY A 32 -10.06 12.56 15.33
C GLY A 32 -9.81 13.37 14.06
N HIS A 33 -8.54 13.50 13.62
CA HIS A 33 -8.20 14.13 12.34
C HIS A 33 -8.67 13.33 11.11
N MET A 34 -8.81 11.99 11.16
CA MET A 34 -9.33 11.22 10.02
C MET A 34 -10.83 11.47 9.81
N ALA A 35 -11.63 11.48 10.87
CA ALA A 35 -13.04 11.83 10.79
C ALA A 35 -13.24 13.28 10.28
N ARG A 36 -12.36 14.18 10.69
CA ARG A 36 -12.34 15.54 10.15
C ARG A 36 -12.01 15.55 8.66
N THR A 37 -10.99 14.83 8.22
CA THR A 37 -10.61 14.77 6.81
C THR A 37 -11.72 14.19 5.94
N LEU A 38 -12.46 13.15 6.39
CA LEU A 38 -13.60 12.62 5.65
C LEU A 38 -14.72 13.66 5.49
N ARG A 39 -15.03 14.44 6.54
CA ARG A 39 -16.02 15.55 6.44
C ARG A 39 -15.56 16.62 5.46
N GLU A 40 -14.28 16.96 5.49
CA GLU A 40 -13.68 17.94 4.59
C GLU A 40 -13.70 17.44 3.14
N ILE A 41 -13.39 16.17 2.87
CA ILE A 41 -13.52 15.56 1.54
C ILE A 41 -14.96 15.67 1.06
N LYS A 42 -15.94 15.27 1.90
CA LYS A 42 -17.37 15.35 1.55
C LYS A 42 -17.81 16.76 1.14
N HIS A 43 -17.32 17.77 1.86
CA HIS A 43 -17.59 19.17 1.53
C HIS A 43 -17.00 19.58 0.18
N ASP A 44 -15.77 19.12 -0.12
CA ASP A 44 -15.04 19.54 -1.32
C ASP A 44 -15.44 18.76 -2.58
N LEU A 45 -16.11 17.61 -2.44
CA LEU A 45 -16.54 16.79 -3.59
C LEU A 45 -17.34 17.57 -4.64
N LYS A 46 -18.08 18.62 -4.23
CA LYS A 46 -18.82 19.49 -5.18
C LYS A 46 -17.90 20.25 -6.14
N LEU A 47 -16.64 20.48 -5.76
CA LEU A 47 -15.64 21.17 -6.58
C LEU A 47 -14.82 20.21 -7.44
N ILE A 48 -14.97 18.90 -7.26
CA ILE A 48 -14.16 17.85 -7.87
C ILE A 48 -14.88 17.24 -9.06
N ASP A 49 -14.19 17.14 -10.16
CA ASP A 49 -14.64 16.45 -11.38
C ASP A 49 -14.32 14.95 -11.31
N ILE A 50 -13.10 14.59 -10.89
CA ILE A 50 -12.56 13.23 -10.93
C ILE A 50 -11.90 12.88 -9.58
N VAL A 51 -12.03 11.64 -9.14
CA VAL A 51 -11.32 11.15 -7.95
C VAL A 51 -10.28 10.11 -8.35
N LEU A 52 -9.03 10.32 -7.93
CA LEU A 52 -7.94 9.39 -8.07
C LEU A 52 -7.78 8.62 -6.77
N ILE A 53 -8.15 7.34 -6.74
CA ILE A 53 -7.90 6.46 -5.60
C ILE A 53 -6.58 5.75 -5.84
N VAL A 54 -5.55 6.12 -5.07
CA VAL A 54 -4.21 5.53 -5.20
C VAL A 54 -4.12 4.29 -4.33
N LEU A 55 -3.84 3.16 -4.98
CA LEU A 55 -3.68 1.84 -4.39
C LEU A 55 -2.21 1.39 -4.50
N ASP A 56 -1.75 0.58 -3.56
CA ASP A 56 -0.49 -0.17 -3.72
C ASP A 56 -0.79 -1.41 -4.57
N ALA A 57 -0.16 -1.53 -5.72
CA ALA A 57 -0.43 -2.59 -6.69
C ALA A 57 -0.16 -4.01 -6.14
N ARG A 58 0.62 -4.15 -5.05
CA ARG A 58 0.88 -5.43 -4.38
C ARG A 58 -0.27 -5.90 -3.50
N ILE A 59 -1.13 -4.95 -3.06
CA ILE A 59 -2.26 -5.18 -2.16
C ILE A 59 -3.47 -4.30 -2.55
N PRO A 60 -3.98 -4.43 -3.79
CA PRO A 60 -4.98 -3.52 -4.32
C PRO A 60 -6.29 -3.49 -3.51
N HIS A 61 -6.71 -4.63 -2.94
CA HIS A 61 -7.93 -4.70 -2.13
C HIS A 61 -7.69 -4.19 -0.71
N SER A 62 -6.61 -4.63 -0.07
CA SER A 62 -6.26 -4.20 1.30
C SER A 62 -5.90 -2.71 1.37
N SER A 63 -5.36 -2.13 0.30
CA SER A 63 -5.05 -0.70 0.23
C SER A 63 -6.25 0.21 -0.09
N LEU A 64 -7.40 -0.35 -0.49
CA LEU A 64 -8.61 0.42 -0.69
C LEU A 64 -9.26 0.78 0.64
N ASN A 65 -9.41 2.07 0.94
CA ASN A 65 -10.25 2.51 2.06
C ASN A 65 -11.73 2.48 1.64
N LYS A 66 -12.47 1.48 2.14
CA LYS A 66 -13.90 1.28 1.79
C LYS A 66 -14.75 2.50 2.16
N GLU A 67 -14.50 3.18 3.30
CA GLU A 67 -15.26 4.36 3.72
C GLU A 67 -15.05 5.54 2.74
N VAL A 68 -13.81 5.73 2.28
CA VAL A 68 -13.51 6.75 1.27
C VAL A 68 -14.14 6.39 -0.07
N TYR A 69 -14.06 5.13 -0.49
CA TYR A 69 -14.67 4.68 -1.74
C TYR A 69 -16.19 4.91 -1.76
N GLU A 70 -16.89 4.51 -0.71
CA GLU A 70 -18.34 4.75 -0.57
C GLU A 70 -18.70 6.26 -0.64
N LEU A 71 -17.85 7.11 -0.07
CA LEU A 71 -18.05 8.55 -0.10
C LEU A 71 -17.91 9.14 -1.50
N VAL A 72 -17.01 8.59 -2.34
CA VAL A 72 -16.66 9.17 -3.64
C VAL A 72 -17.22 8.43 -4.85
N LYS A 73 -17.84 7.26 -4.69
CA LYS A 73 -18.33 6.40 -5.79
C LYS A 73 -19.36 7.04 -6.71
N SER A 74 -20.01 8.13 -6.29
CA SER A 74 -20.90 8.92 -7.14
C SER A 74 -20.17 9.81 -8.14
N LYS A 75 -18.85 9.95 -8.01
CA LYS A 75 -17.99 10.71 -8.93
C LYS A 75 -17.33 9.76 -9.94
N THR A 76 -16.76 10.33 -10.97
CA THR A 76 -15.88 9.55 -11.86
C THR A 76 -14.61 9.17 -11.12
N VAL A 77 -14.41 7.86 -10.91
CA VAL A 77 -13.29 7.31 -10.14
C VAL A 77 -12.27 6.67 -11.07
N ILE A 78 -10.99 7.01 -10.85
CA ILE A 78 -9.84 6.33 -11.43
C ILE A 78 -9.10 5.60 -10.33
N MET A 79 -9.04 4.27 -10.39
CA MET A 79 -8.20 3.43 -9.54
C MET A 79 -6.77 3.46 -10.08
N VAL A 80 -5.85 4.08 -9.35
CA VAL A 80 -4.44 4.21 -9.72
C VAL A 80 -3.64 3.15 -8.99
N PHE A 81 -3.23 2.10 -9.70
CA PHE A 81 -2.38 1.02 -9.19
C PHE A 81 -0.92 1.50 -9.22
N ASN A 82 -0.50 2.15 -8.15
CA ASN A 82 0.86 2.68 -8.03
C ASN A 82 1.83 1.60 -7.55
N LYS A 83 3.14 1.81 -7.76
CA LYS A 83 4.20 0.82 -7.53
C LYS A 83 3.98 -0.46 -8.35
N SER A 84 3.46 -0.33 -9.56
CA SER A 84 3.15 -1.46 -10.45
C SER A 84 4.37 -2.27 -10.86
N ASP A 85 5.56 -1.68 -10.75
CA ASP A 85 6.86 -2.32 -10.93
C ASP A 85 7.19 -3.38 -9.86
N LEU A 86 6.56 -3.29 -8.69
CA LEU A 86 6.76 -4.20 -7.54
C LEU A 86 5.74 -5.35 -7.48
N ALA A 87 4.74 -5.35 -8.33
CA ALA A 87 3.63 -6.29 -8.28
C ALA A 87 3.61 -7.24 -9.49
N ALA A 88 3.07 -8.45 -9.30
CA ALA A 88 2.88 -9.40 -10.38
C ALA A 88 1.73 -8.97 -11.31
N ILE A 89 1.95 -9.05 -12.62
CA ILE A 89 0.99 -8.58 -13.63
C ILE A 89 -0.37 -9.31 -13.56
N PRO A 90 -0.45 -10.65 -13.39
CA PRO A 90 -1.73 -11.34 -13.32
C PRO A 90 -2.66 -10.81 -12.22
N SER A 91 -2.13 -10.60 -11.01
CA SER A 91 -2.90 -10.08 -9.86
C SER A 91 -3.38 -8.65 -10.09
N ILE A 92 -2.53 -7.79 -10.70
CA ILE A 92 -2.95 -6.43 -11.08
C ILE A 92 -4.11 -6.51 -12.08
N THR A 93 -4.01 -7.37 -13.09
CA THR A 93 -5.03 -7.52 -14.15
C THR A 93 -6.36 -7.97 -13.56
N GLU A 94 -6.35 -8.93 -12.65
CA GLU A 94 -7.54 -9.40 -11.93
C GLU A 94 -8.21 -8.28 -11.15
N ALA A 95 -7.44 -7.56 -10.33
CA ALA A 95 -7.95 -6.43 -9.56
C ALA A 95 -8.49 -5.30 -10.46
N GLN A 96 -7.80 -4.98 -11.56
CA GLN A 96 -8.30 -4.02 -12.55
C GLN A 96 -9.65 -4.44 -13.14
N ASN A 97 -9.80 -5.70 -13.51
CA ASN A 97 -11.04 -6.21 -14.10
C ASN A 97 -12.21 -6.12 -13.11
N LYS A 98 -11.96 -6.39 -11.81
CA LYS A 98 -12.95 -6.22 -10.75
C LYS A 98 -13.42 -4.76 -10.67
N TYR A 99 -12.51 -3.80 -10.53
CA TYR A 99 -12.88 -2.39 -10.42
C TYR A 99 -13.51 -1.81 -11.69
N LYS A 100 -13.14 -2.32 -12.88
CA LYS A 100 -13.82 -1.95 -14.13
C LYS A 100 -15.28 -2.41 -14.16
N LYS A 101 -15.57 -3.62 -13.63
CA LYS A 101 -16.97 -4.09 -13.49
C LYS A 101 -17.78 -3.20 -12.54
N ASP A 102 -17.13 -2.63 -11.53
CA ASP A 102 -17.73 -1.66 -10.60
C ASP A 102 -17.86 -0.24 -11.20
N GLY A 103 -17.56 -0.07 -12.50
CA GLY A 103 -17.70 1.21 -13.21
C GLY A 103 -16.52 2.18 -13.04
N CYS A 104 -15.41 1.72 -12.45
CA CYS A 104 -14.22 2.55 -12.28
C CYS A 104 -13.30 2.46 -13.50
N TYR A 105 -12.60 3.54 -13.78
CA TYR A 105 -11.43 3.53 -14.67
C TYR A 105 -10.21 3.00 -13.91
N THR A 106 -9.27 2.37 -14.61
CA THR A 106 -8.08 1.79 -13.97
C THR A 106 -6.81 2.14 -14.73
N ILE A 107 -5.72 2.41 -14.02
CA ILE A 107 -4.42 2.67 -14.62
C ILE A 107 -3.29 2.20 -13.69
N CYS A 108 -2.22 1.65 -14.28
CA CYS A 108 -0.99 1.33 -13.55
C CYS A 108 -0.01 2.50 -13.64
N THR A 109 0.70 2.78 -12.54
CA THR A 109 1.72 3.82 -12.48
C THR A 109 2.93 3.38 -11.67
N ASN A 110 4.09 3.89 -12.06
CA ASN A 110 5.30 3.91 -11.24
C ASN A 110 5.67 5.38 -10.98
N SER A 111 5.43 5.86 -9.77
CA SER A 111 5.70 7.26 -9.41
C SER A 111 7.20 7.59 -9.30
N VAL A 112 8.09 6.58 -9.31
CA VAL A 112 9.55 6.76 -9.28
C VAL A 112 10.07 6.97 -10.70
N THR A 113 9.77 6.04 -11.61
CA THR A 113 10.23 6.13 -13.02
C THR A 113 9.40 7.12 -13.84
N GLY A 114 8.12 7.25 -13.53
CA GLY A 114 7.16 8.06 -14.31
C GLY A 114 6.34 7.24 -15.30
N GLU A 115 6.47 5.92 -15.29
CA GLU A 115 5.65 5.05 -16.13
C GLU A 115 4.17 5.24 -15.82
N GLY A 116 3.33 5.34 -16.85
CA GLY A 116 1.89 5.53 -16.73
C GLY A 116 1.43 6.96 -16.40
N ILE A 117 2.35 7.89 -16.06
CA ILE A 117 1.99 9.26 -15.63
C ILE A 117 1.36 10.08 -16.76
N ASP A 118 1.92 10.04 -17.95
CA ASP A 118 1.34 10.81 -19.08
C ASP A 118 0.01 10.22 -19.54
N LYS A 119 -0.14 8.89 -19.51
CA LYS A 119 -1.43 8.23 -19.74
C LYS A 119 -2.48 8.63 -18.70
N LEU A 120 -2.08 8.79 -17.43
CA LEU A 120 -2.99 9.27 -16.38
C LEU A 120 -3.41 10.72 -16.62
N LYS A 121 -2.51 11.62 -17.04
CA LYS A 121 -2.85 12.99 -17.41
C LYS A 121 -3.86 13.03 -18.56
N GLU A 122 -3.63 12.24 -19.60
CA GLU A 122 -4.52 12.12 -20.76
C GLU A 122 -5.90 11.59 -20.34
N LEU A 123 -5.94 10.56 -19.49
CA LEU A 123 -7.20 10.00 -18.97
C LEU A 123 -7.98 11.05 -18.16
N ILE A 124 -7.31 11.84 -17.31
CA ILE A 124 -7.94 12.93 -16.56
C ILE A 124 -8.56 13.97 -17.51
N ARG A 125 -7.85 14.34 -18.58
CA ARG A 125 -8.35 15.30 -19.59
C ARG A 125 -9.58 14.76 -20.31
N THR A 126 -9.47 13.56 -20.85
CA THR A 126 -10.55 12.90 -21.60
C THR A 126 -11.82 12.77 -20.77
N LEU A 127 -11.69 12.31 -19.52
CA LEU A 127 -12.84 12.17 -18.62
C LEU A 127 -13.36 13.51 -18.16
N GLY A 128 -12.49 14.48 -17.89
CA GLY A 128 -12.86 15.84 -17.51
C GLY A 128 -13.62 16.56 -18.63
N GLU A 129 -13.24 16.37 -19.88
CA GLU A 129 -13.99 16.87 -21.04
C GLU A 129 -15.37 16.25 -21.14
N LYS A 130 -15.45 14.93 -21.02
CA LYS A 130 -16.73 14.20 -21.02
C LYS A 130 -17.68 14.66 -19.93
N ILE A 131 -17.17 14.91 -18.71
CA ILE A 131 -17.97 15.38 -17.57
C ILE A 131 -18.50 16.81 -17.83
N LYS A 132 -17.65 17.72 -18.30
CA LYS A 132 -18.00 19.13 -18.42
C LYS A 132 -18.82 19.47 -19.67
N TYR A 133 -18.59 18.76 -20.74
CA TYR A 133 -19.14 19.12 -22.05
C TYR A 133 -20.05 18.03 -22.66
N GLY A 134 -20.06 16.82 -22.09
CA GLY A 134 -20.84 15.71 -22.64
C GLY A 134 -20.39 15.38 -24.07
N ASN A 135 -21.37 15.04 -24.93
CA ASN A 135 -21.14 14.76 -26.36
C ASN A 135 -21.24 16.01 -27.25
N LYS A 136 -21.25 17.22 -26.67
CA LYS A 136 -21.33 18.46 -27.47
C LYS A 136 -19.99 18.75 -28.13
N THR A 137 -19.97 18.92 -29.43
CA THR A 137 -18.79 19.22 -30.24
C THR A 137 -18.10 20.51 -29.79
N SER A 138 -16.78 20.44 -29.69
CA SER A 138 -15.90 21.40 -29.04
C SER A 138 -15.81 22.80 -29.66
N GLU A 139 -16.49 23.12 -30.77
CA GLU A 139 -16.34 24.40 -31.48
C GLU A 139 -16.88 25.61 -30.69
N SER A 140 -17.97 25.41 -29.95
CA SER A 140 -18.60 26.49 -29.18
C SER A 140 -17.85 26.86 -27.89
N PHE A 141 -16.90 26.07 -27.43
CA PHE A 141 -16.25 26.21 -26.12
C PHE A 141 -14.76 26.53 -26.15
N LYS A 142 -14.19 26.80 -27.34
CA LYS A 142 -12.73 27.08 -27.51
C LYS A 142 -12.20 28.28 -26.71
N LYS A 143 -13.06 29.14 -26.18
CA LYS A 143 -12.68 30.37 -25.46
C LYS A 143 -12.62 30.24 -23.93
N ILE A 144 -13.09 29.14 -23.33
CA ILE A 144 -13.10 28.99 -21.87
C ILE A 144 -11.87 28.21 -21.42
N LYS A 145 -11.09 28.79 -20.51
CA LYS A 145 -9.94 28.09 -19.91
C LYS A 145 -10.44 26.83 -19.19
N LYS A 146 -10.15 25.68 -19.76
CA LYS A 146 -10.57 24.37 -19.23
C LYS A 146 -9.67 24.01 -18.05
N VAL A 147 -10.22 23.86 -16.86
CA VAL A 147 -9.51 23.37 -15.68
C VAL A 147 -10.25 22.13 -15.17
N TYR A 148 -9.57 21.00 -15.10
CA TYR A 148 -10.08 19.74 -14.58
C TYR A 148 -9.58 19.53 -13.15
N ARG A 149 -10.50 19.37 -12.22
CA ARG A 149 -10.19 19.25 -10.81
C ARG A 149 -10.23 17.80 -10.36
N ALA A 150 -9.08 17.28 -9.95
CA ALA A 150 -8.94 15.93 -9.46
C ALA A 150 -8.63 15.93 -7.95
N LEU A 151 -9.28 15.03 -7.21
CA LEU A 151 -8.99 14.76 -5.82
C LEU A 151 -8.13 13.50 -5.72
N VAL A 152 -7.00 13.53 -5.01
CA VAL A 152 -6.16 12.35 -4.76
C VAL A 152 -6.41 11.84 -3.34
N VAL A 153 -6.86 10.59 -3.23
CA VAL A 153 -7.09 9.89 -1.96
C VAL A 153 -6.38 8.54 -1.94
N GLY A 154 -6.16 8.00 -0.76
CA GLY A 154 -5.56 6.68 -0.54
C GLY A 154 -4.94 6.59 0.84
N ILE A 155 -4.56 5.38 1.24
CA ILE A 155 -3.93 5.12 2.54
C ILE A 155 -2.52 5.74 2.61
N PRO A 156 -1.90 5.84 3.81
CA PRO A 156 -0.51 6.30 3.93
C PRO A 156 0.45 5.43 3.12
N ASN A 157 1.55 5.99 2.67
CA ASN A 157 2.70 5.31 2.00
C ASN A 157 2.39 4.59 0.67
N VAL A 158 1.19 4.75 0.08
CA VAL A 158 0.89 4.23 -1.28
C VAL A 158 1.55 5.05 -2.39
N GLY A 159 2.17 6.19 -2.04
CA GLY A 159 2.89 7.03 -2.99
C GLY A 159 2.07 8.19 -3.57
N LYS A 160 1.02 8.69 -2.86
CA LYS A 160 0.22 9.85 -3.29
C LYS A 160 1.07 11.08 -3.61
N SER A 161 1.89 11.52 -2.66
CA SER A 161 2.74 12.71 -2.84
C SER A 161 3.77 12.52 -3.97
N SER A 162 4.35 11.31 -4.09
CA SER A 162 5.26 10.99 -5.20
C SER A 162 4.54 11.04 -6.55
N LEU A 163 3.31 10.50 -6.63
CA LEU A 163 2.45 10.57 -7.82
C LEU A 163 2.16 12.02 -8.20
N ILE A 164 1.77 12.84 -7.24
CA ILE A 164 1.45 14.27 -7.46
C ILE A 164 2.68 15.03 -7.92
N ASN A 165 3.84 14.80 -7.31
CA ASN A 165 5.10 15.43 -7.73
C ASN A 165 5.48 15.03 -9.16
N LYS A 166 5.30 13.75 -9.50
CA LYS A 166 5.57 13.28 -10.86
C LYS A 166 4.59 13.85 -11.89
N LEU A 167 3.31 13.97 -11.53
CA LEU A 167 2.29 14.62 -12.36
C LEU A 167 2.58 16.11 -12.58
N SER A 168 2.99 16.82 -11.52
CA SER A 168 3.28 18.27 -11.59
C SER A 168 4.62 18.60 -12.23
N GLY A 169 5.52 17.63 -12.34
CA GLY A 169 6.90 17.83 -12.81
C GLY A 169 7.80 18.60 -11.83
N ARG A 170 7.39 18.76 -10.59
CA ARG A 170 8.11 19.49 -9.53
C ARG A 170 7.80 18.93 -8.14
N ASN A 171 8.64 19.24 -7.15
CA ASN A 171 8.42 18.83 -5.76
C ASN A 171 7.39 19.75 -5.08
N SER A 172 6.13 19.59 -5.44
CA SER A 172 5.01 20.41 -4.93
C SER A 172 4.34 19.82 -3.69
N ALA A 173 4.50 18.51 -3.45
CA ALA A 173 3.98 17.81 -2.29
C ALA A 173 5.12 17.23 -1.44
N GLU A 174 4.98 17.27 -0.12
CA GLU A 174 5.97 16.68 0.80
C GLU A 174 6.01 15.16 0.64
N VAL A 175 7.19 14.60 0.43
CA VAL A 175 7.42 13.16 0.27
C VAL A 175 8.26 12.62 1.43
N GLY A 176 7.89 11.45 1.94
CA GLY A 176 8.71 10.70 2.91
C GLY A 176 8.09 9.37 3.25
N ASN A 177 8.91 8.46 3.79
CA ASN A 177 8.51 7.10 4.14
C ASN A 177 7.78 6.98 5.50
N LYS A 178 7.52 8.11 6.19
CA LYS A 178 6.80 8.11 7.47
C LYS A 178 5.31 8.38 7.24
N PRO A 179 4.40 7.59 7.84
CA PRO A 179 2.97 7.85 7.77
C PRO A 179 2.60 9.23 8.34
N GLY A 180 1.74 9.98 7.63
CA GLY A 180 1.21 11.26 8.12
C GLY A 180 2.04 12.51 7.77
N ILE A 181 2.86 12.48 6.72
CA ILE A 181 3.65 13.62 6.26
C ILE A 181 2.77 14.74 5.73
N THR A 182 1.81 14.45 4.86
CA THR A 182 0.84 15.44 4.36
C THR A 182 -0.14 15.80 5.49
N LYS A 183 0.00 16.99 6.05
CA LYS A 183 -0.81 17.47 7.18
C LYS A 183 -1.99 18.34 6.76
N ARG A 184 -1.92 18.98 5.58
CA ARG A 184 -2.94 19.93 5.09
C ARG A 184 -3.26 19.65 3.63
N ARG A 185 -4.51 19.90 3.24
CA ARG A 185 -4.95 19.86 1.85
C ARG A 185 -4.40 21.07 1.10
N GLN A 186 -4.01 20.85 -0.14
CA GLN A 186 -3.51 21.92 -1.01
C GLN A 186 -3.88 21.65 -2.46
N TRP A 187 -4.13 22.72 -3.21
CA TRP A 187 -4.29 22.65 -4.66
C TRP A 187 -2.95 22.74 -5.34
N ILE A 188 -2.67 21.78 -6.20
CA ILE A 188 -1.43 21.68 -6.98
C ILE A 188 -1.78 21.73 -8.46
N LYS A 189 -1.17 22.66 -9.19
CA LYS A 189 -1.35 22.78 -10.65
C LYS A 189 -0.48 21.77 -11.37
N VAL A 190 -1.08 21.06 -12.35
CA VAL A 190 -0.43 20.12 -13.25
C VAL A 190 -0.64 20.62 -14.68
N GLY A 191 0.42 21.13 -15.29
CA GLY A 191 0.30 21.83 -16.58
C GLY A 191 -0.57 23.07 -16.48
N GLN A 192 -1.36 23.32 -17.55
CA GLN A 192 -2.21 24.51 -17.64
C GLN A 192 -3.70 24.23 -17.33
N ASP A 193 -4.09 22.98 -17.30
CA ASP A 193 -5.47 22.51 -17.40
C ASP A 193 -5.90 21.53 -16.30
N ILE A 194 -5.01 21.08 -15.43
CA ILE A 194 -5.35 20.17 -14.33
C ILE A 194 -4.99 20.82 -12.99
N GLU A 195 -5.90 20.74 -12.03
CA GLU A 195 -5.68 21.08 -10.63
C GLU A 195 -5.91 19.81 -9.78
N ILE A 196 -4.95 19.45 -8.94
CA ILE A 196 -5.02 18.29 -8.07
C ILE A 196 -5.13 18.77 -6.62
N MET A 197 -6.10 18.22 -5.88
CA MET A 197 -6.17 18.38 -4.43
C MET A 197 -5.46 17.22 -3.76
N ASP A 198 -4.34 17.49 -3.06
CA ASP A 198 -3.67 16.51 -2.21
C ASP A 198 -4.38 16.38 -0.86
N THR A 199 -4.49 15.14 -0.37
CA THR A 199 -5.12 14.85 0.92
C THR A 199 -4.21 14.01 1.81
N PRO A 200 -4.32 14.17 3.15
CA PRO A 200 -3.68 13.25 4.09
C PRO A 200 -4.09 11.80 3.83
N GLY A 201 -3.17 10.86 4.10
CA GLY A 201 -3.48 9.44 3.98
C GLY A 201 -4.55 9.01 4.99
N LEU A 202 -5.57 8.30 4.51
CA LEU A 202 -6.70 7.82 5.31
C LEU A 202 -6.68 6.30 5.42
N LEU A 203 -6.35 5.79 6.59
CA LEU A 203 -6.42 4.37 6.89
C LEU A 203 -7.86 3.98 7.26
N SER A 204 -8.30 2.78 6.89
CA SER A 204 -9.61 2.26 7.28
C SER A 204 -9.64 1.87 8.76
N LYS A 205 -10.83 1.92 9.37
CA LYS A 205 -11.04 1.48 10.77
C LYS A 205 -10.86 -0.03 10.93
N ASN A 206 -11.29 -0.81 9.95
CA ASN A 206 -11.34 -2.27 10.02
C ASN A 206 -10.03 -2.86 9.50
N LEU A 207 -9.01 -2.95 10.36
CA LEU A 207 -7.73 -3.56 10.02
C LEU A 207 -7.69 -5.07 10.25
N ASN A 208 -8.62 -5.61 11.04
CA ASN A 208 -8.64 -7.02 11.44
C ASN A 208 -9.37 -7.94 10.44
N GLU A 209 -9.99 -7.38 9.39
CA GLU A 209 -10.66 -8.18 8.36
C GLU A 209 -9.62 -8.81 7.42
N ASP A 210 -9.71 -10.11 7.16
CA ASP A 210 -8.99 -10.85 6.13
C ASP A 210 -7.45 -10.63 6.13
N ASN A 211 -6.81 -10.61 7.30
CA ASN A 211 -5.37 -10.37 7.47
C ASN A 211 -4.90 -9.03 6.86
N ARG A 212 -5.81 -8.09 6.72
CA ARG A 212 -5.56 -6.78 6.09
C ARG A 212 -4.49 -5.99 6.82
N GLY A 213 -4.53 -5.99 8.16
CA GLY A 213 -3.55 -5.28 8.99
C GLY A 213 -2.12 -5.76 8.74
N GLU A 214 -1.94 -7.08 8.61
CA GLU A 214 -0.65 -7.70 8.33
C GLU A 214 -0.11 -7.30 6.96
N ARG A 215 -0.94 -7.38 5.91
CA ARG A 215 -0.55 -6.92 4.55
C ARG A 215 -0.17 -5.45 4.53
N LEU A 216 -0.92 -4.60 5.22
CA LEU A 216 -0.61 -3.17 5.35
C LEU A 216 0.68 -2.93 6.14
N ALA A 217 0.98 -3.76 7.14
CA ALA A 217 2.22 -3.71 7.89
C ALA A 217 3.42 -4.15 7.04
N ILE A 218 3.27 -5.25 6.26
CA ILE A 218 4.31 -5.74 5.35
C ILE A 218 4.72 -4.65 4.35
N VAL A 219 3.77 -3.94 3.72
CA VAL A 219 4.09 -2.86 2.75
C VAL A 219 4.51 -1.54 3.40
N GLY A 220 4.53 -1.47 4.74
CA GLY A 220 5.00 -0.30 5.49
C GLY A 220 3.98 0.84 5.62
N THR A 221 2.67 0.53 5.54
CA THR A 221 1.60 1.52 5.75
C THR A 221 1.38 1.82 7.23
N ILE A 222 1.62 0.84 8.10
CA ILE A 222 1.51 0.95 9.55
C ILE A 222 2.88 1.27 10.13
N LYS A 223 2.91 2.09 11.20
CA LYS A 223 4.17 2.48 11.85
C LYS A 223 4.83 1.28 12.54
N PRO A 224 6.17 1.14 12.45
CA PRO A 224 6.90 0.04 13.11
C PRO A 224 6.67 -0.05 14.62
N GLU A 225 6.47 1.10 15.29
CA GLU A 225 6.32 1.16 16.75
C GLU A 225 5.05 0.47 17.28
N VAL A 226 4.10 0.15 16.40
CA VAL A 226 2.82 -0.47 16.77
C VAL A 226 2.66 -1.89 16.26
N ILE A 227 3.71 -2.46 15.66
CA ILE A 227 3.70 -3.82 15.10
C ILE A 227 4.84 -4.65 15.68
N ASP A 228 4.63 -5.96 15.75
CA ASP A 228 5.71 -6.92 15.96
C ASP A 228 6.35 -7.24 14.60
N GLU A 229 7.54 -6.67 14.35
CA GLU A 229 8.23 -6.81 13.06
C GLU A 229 8.65 -8.26 12.78
N GLU A 230 8.93 -9.07 13.82
CA GLU A 230 9.27 -10.49 13.65
C GLU A 230 8.03 -11.29 13.23
N LEU A 231 6.89 -11.06 13.87
CA LEU A 231 5.63 -11.69 13.50
C LEU A 231 5.23 -11.33 12.05
N ILE A 232 5.35 -10.07 11.67
CA ILE A 232 5.06 -9.61 10.30
C ILE A 232 6.02 -10.23 9.27
N ALA A 233 7.30 -10.41 9.63
CA ALA A 233 8.26 -11.12 8.78
C ALA A 233 7.91 -12.60 8.63
N HIS A 234 7.45 -13.29 9.68
CA HIS A 234 6.95 -14.65 9.60
C HIS A 234 5.72 -14.76 8.68
N THR A 235 4.76 -13.82 8.79
CA THR A 235 3.61 -13.75 7.87
C THR A 235 4.07 -13.59 6.42
N LEU A 236 5.05 -12.72 6.14
CA LEU A 236 5.60 -12.59 4.80
C LEU A 236 6.23 -13.89 4.30
N ILE A 237 7.03 -14.59 5.13
CA ILE A 237 7.62 -15.88 4.78
C ILE A 237 6.53 -16.90 4.45
N SER A 238 5.48 -17.01 5.28
CA SER A 238 4.34 -17.90 5.03
C SER A 238 3.67 -17.62 3.68
N ILE A 239 3.48 -16.34 3.32
CA ILE A 239 2.95 -15.96 2.00
C ILE A 239 3.92 -16.37 0.87
N LEU A 240 5.22 -16.20 1.05
CA LEU A 240 6.21 -16.61 0.06
C LEU A 240 6.22 -18.13 -0.14
N MET A 241 6.08 -18.90 0.95
CA MET A 241 5.98 -20.36 0.91
C MET A 241 4.70 -20.89 0.23
N SER A 242 3.64 -20.11 0.21
CA SER A 242 2.37 -20.52 -0.44
C SER A 242 2.41 -20.54 -1.97
N ASN A 243 3.51 -20.08 -2.57
CA ASN A 243 3.66 -20.01 -4.03
C ASN A 243 5.09 -20.31 -4.46
N ASP A 244 5.28 -21.38 -5.24
CA ASP A 244 6.60 -21.87 -5.66
C ASP A 244 7.42 -20.79 -6.40
N TRP A 245 6.76 -19.95 -7.20
CA TRP A 245 7.44 -18.87 -7.91
C TRP A 245 7.96 -17.79 -6.94
N TYR A 246 7.16 -17.41 -5.95
CA TYR A 246 7.60 -16.47 -4.92
C TYR A 246 8.74 -17.04 -4.09
N MET A 247 8.63 -18.32 -3.73
CA MET A 247 9.66 -19.01 -2.97
C MET A 247 10.96 -19.16 -3.74
N SER A 248 10.91 -19.40 -5.04
CA SER A 248 12.10 -19.45 -5.89
C SER A 248 12.86 -18.11 -5.93
N MET A 249 12.14 -16.99 -6.08
CA MET A 249 12.74 -15.65 -6.03
C MET A 249 13.34 -15.34 -4.64
N PHE A 250 12.66 -15.76 -3.58
CA PHE A 250 13.13 -15.58 -2.21
C PHE A 250 14.42 -16.38 -1.94
N LYS A 251 14.45 -17.66 -2.33
CA LYS A 251 15.67 -18.50 -2.26
C LYS A 251 16.83 -17.86 -3.02
N ALA A 252 16.60 -17.43 -4.24
CA ALA A 252 17.62 -16.78 -5.07
C ALA A 252 18.13 -15.47 -4.43
N ARG A 253 17.25 -14.67 -3.83
CA ARG A 253 17.62 -13.40 -3.18
C ARG A 253 18.61 -13.59 -2.04
N TYR A 254 18.42 -14.64 -1.23
CA TYR A 254 19.20 -14.86 -0.01
C TYR A 254 20.20 -16.01 -0.13
N ASP A 255 20.31 -16.65 -1.29
CA ASP A 255 21.16 -17.84 -1.48
C ASP A 255 20.85 -18.93 -0.44
N LEU A 256 19.54 -19.27 -0.33
CA LEU A 256 19.05 -20.26 0.61
C LEU A 256 19.11 -21.67 0.01
N ASP A 257 19.23 -22.69 0.89
CA ASP A 257 19.23 -24.06 0.49
C ASP A 257 17.93 -24.48 -0.19
N PRO A 258 17.94 -25.41 -1.17
CA PRO A 258 16.73 -25.88 -1.86
C PRO A 258 15.67 -26.43 -0.90
N ASP A 259 16.08 -27.12 0.17
CA ASP A 259 15.19 -27.81 1.12
C ASP A 259 14.65 -26.89 2.23
N ILE A 260 14.90 -25.58 2.15
CA ILE A 260 14.47 -24.61 3.18
C ILE A 260 12.97 -24.63 3.43
N ASP A 261 12.16 -25.04 2.43
CA ASP A 261 10.70 -25.13 2.49
C ASP A 261 10.20 -26.12 3.55
N SER A 262 11.06 -27.05 3.99
CA SER A 262 10.76 -27.99 5.08
C SER A 262 10.85 -27.35 6.47
N LEU A 263 11.37 -26.14 6.56
CA LEU A 263 11.58 -25.44 7.83
C LEU A 263 10.38 -24.56 8.18
N THR A 264 10.28 -24.24 9.47
CA THR A 264 9.30 -23.24 9.95
C THR A 264 9.76 -21.82 9.66
N GLU A 265 8.82 -20.88 9.58
CA GLU A 265 9.08 -19.46 9.29
C GLU A 265 10.16 -18.85 10.20
N PRO A 266 10.20 -19.11 11.54
CA PRO A 266 11.27 -18.62 12.40
C PRO A 266 12.66 -19.15 12.00
N LYS A 267 12.77 -20.42 11.60
CA LYS A 267 14.03 -21.02 11.15
C LYS A 267 14.46 -20.45 9.80
N ILE A 268 13.53 -20.22 8.90
CA ILE A 268 13.80 -19.55 7.62
C ILE A 268 14.31 -18.13 7.86
N LEU A 269 13.69 -17.38 8.79
CA LEU A 269 14.13 -16.04 9.16
C LEU A 269 15.55 -16.05 9.76
N GLU A 270 15.89 -17.07 10.57
CA GLU A 270 17.25 -17.25 11.08
C GLU A 270 18.27 -17.46 9.94
N GLN A 271 17.92 -18.25 8.91
CA GLN A 271 18.79 -18.45 7.74
C GLN A 271 19.00 -17.13 6.96
N VAL A 272 17.94 -16.36 6.75
CA VAL A 272 18.03 -15.02 6.17
C VAL A 272 18.99 -14.15 7.00
N GLY A 273 18.85 -14.18 8.32
CA GLY A 273 19.70 -13.43 9.23
C GLY A 273 21.18 -13.82 9.11
N ARG A 274 21.50 -15.12 9.07
CA ARG A 274 22.87 -15.63 8.85
C ARG A 274 23.44 -15.17 7.51
N LYS A 275 22.70 -15.36 6.43
CA LYS A 275 23.12 -14.94 5.06
C LYS A 275 23.33 -13.43 4.94
N ARG A 276 22.65 -12.60 5.76
CA ARG A 276 22.79 -11.15 5.78
C ARG A 276 23.66 -10.59 6.89
N GLY A 277 24.31 -11.43 7.67
CA GLY A 277 25.20 -11.00 8.75
C GLY A 277 24.43 -10.27 9.89
N ALA A 278 23.16 -10.64 10.12
CA ALA A 278 22.39 -10.16 11.27
C ALA A 278 22.73 -11.03 12.48
N LEU A 279 23.93 -10.86 13.02
CA LEU A 279 24.46 -11.69 14.11
C LEU A 279 24.69 -10.87 15.38
N LEU A 280 24.46 -11.48 16.53
CA LEU A 280 24.81 -11.04 17.87
C LEU A 280 26.11 -11.71 18.33
N LYS A 281 26.65 -11.31 19.48
CA LYS A 281 27.80 -11.99 20.11
C LYS A 281 27.50 -13.49 20.35
N GLY A 282 28.45 -14.37 20.03
CA GLY A 282 28.30 -15.84 20.19
C GLY A 282 27.51 -16.49 19.07
N ASP A 283 27.61 -15.98 17.85
CA ASP A 283 27.01 -16.53 16.61
C ASP A 283 25.49 -16.74 16.65
N ARG A 284 24.81 -16.03 17.53
CA ARG A 284 23.33 -16.02 17.58
C ARG A 284 22.78 -15.05 16.56
N VAL A 285 21.69 -15.42 15.91
CA VAL A 285 21.01 -14.53 14.95
C VAL A 285 20.23 -13.44 15.68
N ASP A 286 20.37 -12.19 15.22
CA ASP A 286 19.51 -11.08 15.57
C ASP A 286 18.25 -11.14 14.68
N THR A 287 17.22 -11.83 15.18
CA THR A 287 15.98 -12.09 14.45
C THR A 287 15.22 -10.81 14.13
N LEU A 288 15.25 -9.82 15.02
CA LEU A 288 14.62 -8.51 14.76
C LEU A 288 15.33 -7.77 13.62
N LYS A 289 16.65 -7.77 13.59
CA LYS A 289 17.42 -7.20 12.48
C LYS A 289 17.18 -7.97 11.18
N ALA A 290 17.09 -9.31 11.24
CA ALA A 290 16.75 -10.14 10.08
C ALA A 290 15.36 -9.81 9.54
N ALA A 291 14.37 -9.67 10.42
CA ALA A 291 13.00 -9.26 10.06
C ALA A 291 12.97 -7.89 9.34
N ARG A 292 13.69 -6.91 9.87
CA ARG A 292 13.80 -5.58 9.23
C ARG A 292 14.44 -5.65 7.85
N ILE A 293 15.49 -6.44 7.68
CA ILE A 293 16.14 -6.65 6.37
C ILE A 293 15.15 -7.28 5.40
N LEU A 294 14.46 -8.34 5.81
CA LEU A 294 13.48 -9.04 4.98
C LEU A 294 12.34 -8.12 4.53
N LEU A 295 11.73 -7.39 5.46
CA LEU A 295 10.64 -6.47 5.18
C LEU A 295 11.07 -5.31 4.26
N GLU A 296 12.28 -4.77 4.46
CA GLU A 296 12.82 -3.72 3.59
C GLU A 296 13.14 -4.24 2.19
N ASP A 297 13.72 -5.44 2.07
CA ASP A 297 13.99 -6.07 0.77
C ASP A 297 12.69 -6.35 -0.01
N TYR A 298 11.60 -6.73 0.68
CA TYR A 298 10.29 -6.84 0.07
C TYR A 298 9.74 -5.47 -0.38
N ARG A 299 9.78 -4.47 0.50
CA ARG A 299 9.28 -3.11 0.23
C ARG A 299 9.98 -2.43 -0.95
N THR A 300 11.26 -2.71 -1.11
CA THR A 300 12.10 -2.16 -2.20
C THR A 300 12.13 -3.04 -3.46
N GLY A 301 11.43 -4.18 -3.47
CA GLY A 301 11.33 -5.06 -4.64
C GLY A 301 12.55 -5.96 -4.90
N LYS A 302 13.48 -6.04 -3.94
CA LYS A 302 14.70 -6.87 -4.10
C LYS A 302 14.43 -8.38 -4.05
N ILE A 303 13.29 -8.81 -3.50
CA ILE A 303 12.85 -10.22 -3.53
C ILE A 303 12.26 -10.55 -4.91
N GLY A 304 11.67 -9.57 -5.59
CA GLY A 304 10.95 -9.76 -6.84
C GLY A 304 9.53 -9.22 -6.77
N LYS A 305 8.73 -9.53 -7.80
CA LYS A 305 7.34 -9.08 -7.90
C LYS A 305 6.40 -10.04 -7.17
N VAL A 306 6.04 -9.68 -5.96
CA VAL A 306 5.21 -10.51 -5.07
C VAL A 306 3.95 -9.76 -4.66
N ASN A 307 2.78 -10.35 -4.91
CA ASN A 307 1.49 -9.88 -4.40
C ASN A 307 1.15 -10.60 -3.11
N LEU A 308 0.48 -9.91 -2.19
CA LEU A 308 0.07 -10.47 -0.90
C LEU A 308 -1.43 -10.85 -0.87
N GLU A 309 -2.11 -10.71 -2.01
CA GLU A 309 -3.54 -11.03 -2.16
C GLU A 309 -3.89 -11.37 -3.59
#